data_e98d7bde4d7d7770dd5150df14386b62
#
_entry.id   e98d7bde4d7d7770dd5150df14386b62
#
_cell.length_a   1.000
_cell.length_b   1.000
_cell.length_c   1.000
_cell.angle_alpha   90.00
_cell.angle_beta   90.00
_cell.angle_gamma   90.00
#
_symmetry.space_group_name_H-M   'P 1'
#
loop_
_entity.id
_entity.type
_entity.pdbx_description
1 polymer ?
#
loop_
_entity_poly.entity_id
_entity_poly.type
_entity_poly.pdbx_seq_one_letter_code
_entity_poly.pdbx_strand_id
1 'polypeptide(L)'
;GYGFMQSITGHKVTGLLEAGQACCNFWNERRVNKVDTMRSPLTHFSEHYPMDLVDNEKTRKWFSYDYSGYIVNCHDAHTMRWAGSDYDYDIIFSTDNPNFINGRYPNQRVVTYQAKKPKKEIFRKEDGTFDREAFDRKLFVTDTFSFGTKIGQIR
;
A
#
# COMPACT_ATOMS: atom_id res chain seq x y z
N GLY A 1 0.36 -12.74 4.29
CA GLY A 1 1.78 -12.73 4.11
C GLY A 1 2.57 -13.63 5.02
N TYR A 2 3.81 -13.82 4.67
CA TYR A 2 4.76 -14.67 5.42
C TYR A 2 4.98 -14.18 6.86
N GLY A 3 4.89 -12.87 7.11
CA GLY A 3 5.00 -12.33 8.47
C GLY A 3 3.91 -12.82 9.41
N PHE A 4 2.70 -13.01 8.90
CA PHE A 4 1.59 -13.58 9.66
C PHE A 4 1.87 -15.06 10.03
N MET A 5 2.35 -15.85 9.07
CA MET A 5 2.73 -17.24 9.33
C MET A 5 3.84 -17.35 10.37
N GLN A 6 4.84 -16.48 10.32
CA GLN A 6 5.90 -16.45 11.31
C GLN A 6 5.36 -16.15 12.73
N SER A 7 4.41 -15.24 12.88
CA SER A 7 3.83 -14.90 14.18
C SER A 7 2.98 -16.02 14.78
N ILE A 8 2.32 -16.82 13.93
CA ILE A 8 1.48 -17.94 14.36
C ILE A 8 2.31 -19.17 14.71
N THR A 9 3.29 -19.51 13.86
CA THR A 9 4.04 -20.78 14.00
C THR A 9 5.27 -20.66 14.87
N GLY A 10 5.72 -19.43 15.17
CA GLY A 10 6.99 -19.18 15.86
C GLY A 10 8.24 -19.51 15.02
N HIS A 11 8.07 -20.04 13.81
CA HIS A 11 9.19 -20.35 12.91
C HIS A 11 9.59 -19.12 12.10
N LYS A 12 10.90 -18.91 11.96
CA LYS A 12 11.42 -17.88 11.09
C LYS A 12 11.17 -18.28 9.63
N VAL A 13 10.27 -17.57 8.96
CA VAL A 13 10.01 -17.76 7.54
C VAL A 13 10.84 -16.75 6.76
N THR A 14 11.71 -17.24 5.88
CA THR A 14 12.47 -16.40 4.96
C THR A 14 11.69 -16.31 3.66
N GLY A 15 11.34 -15.10 3.26
CA GLY A 15 10.70 -14.82 1.96
C GLY A 15 11.67 -15.02 0.79
N LEU A 16 11.15 -14.99 -0.43
CA LEU A 16 11.94 -15.08 -1.65
C LEU A 16 12.53 -13.73 -2.07
N LEU A 17 12.04 -12.65 -1.50
CA LEU A 17 12.43 -11.28 -1.81
C LEU A 17 12.91 -10.57 -0.55
N GLU A 18 13.90 -9.72 -0.69
CA GLU A 18 14.39 -8.83 0.36
C GLU A 18 13.68 -7.47 0.31
N ALA A 19 13.88 -6.62 1.33
CA ALA A 19 13.40 -5.25 1.31
C ALA A 19 14.02 -4.49 0.13
N GLY A 20 13.20 -3.70 -0.59
CA GLY A 20 13.62 -3.02 -1.80
C GLY A 20 13.62 -3.88 -3.06
N GLN A 21 13.26 -5.16 -2.95
CA GLN A 21 13.13 -6.07 -4.09
C GLN A 21 11.66 -6.32 -4.45
N ALA A 22 11.42 -6.53 -5.73
CA ALA A 22 10.15 -6.95 -6.27
C ALA A 22 10.30 -8.03 -7.34
N CYS A 23 9.25 -8.80 -7.59
CA CYS A 23 9.11 -9.61 -8.78
C CYS A 23 7.91 -9.08 -9.59
N CYS A 24 8.16 -8.73 -10.84
CA CYS A 24 7.14 -8.34 -11.80
C CYS A 24 7.48 -8.95 -13.16
N ASN A 25 6.69 -9.92 -13.59
CA ASN A 25 7.03 -10.70 -14.80
C ASN A 25 7.00 -9.84 -16.07
N PHE A 26 6.14 -8.83 -16.14
CA PHE A 26 6.13 -7.88 -17.24
C PHE A 26 7.50 -7.21 -17.48
N TRP A 27 8.19 -6.82 -16.42
CA TRP A 27 9.52 -6.22 -16.51
C TRP A 27 10.64 -7.25 -16.63
N ASN A 28 10.49 -8.39 -15.97
CA ASN A 28 11.46 -9.48 -16.04
C ASN A 28 11.61 -10.02 -17.46
N GLU A 29 10.53 -10.18 -18.22
CA GLU A 29 10.56 -10.56 -19.64
C GLU A 29 11.28 -9.52 -20.51
N ARG A 30 11.26 -8.26 -20.12
CA ARG A 30 11.97 -7.16 -20.79
C ARG A 30 13.41 -7.02 -20.32
N ARG A 31 13.86 -7.90 -19.42
CA ARG A 31 15.21 -7.90 -18.84
C ARG A 31 15.55 -6.59 -18.13
N VAL A 32 14.57 -5.96 -17.55
CA VAL A 32 14.73 -4.77 -16.71
C VAL A 32 15.07 -5.20 -15.30
N ASN A 33 16.15 -4.68 -14.74
CA ASN A 33 16.62 -5.08 -13.42
C ASN A 33 16.21 -4.09 -12.33
N LYS A 34 15.74 -2.90 -12.69
CA LYS A 34 15.36 -1.86 -11.75
C LYS A 34 14.28 -0.98 -12.33
N VAL A 35 13.32 -0.65 -11.51
CA VAL A 35 12.24 0.29 -11.85
C VAL A 35 12.04 1.29 -10.72
N ASP A 36 11.58 2.50 -11.06
CA ASP A 36 10.98 3.38 -10.07
C ASP A 36 9.47 3.13 -10.05
N THR A 37 8.93 3.01 -8.84
CA THR A 37 7.51 2.72 -8.63
C THR A 37 6.86 3.84 -7.83
N MET A 38 5.60 4.15 -8.16
CA MET A 38 4.83 5.18 -7.49
C MET A 38 3.34 4.91 -7.60
N ARG A 39 2.56 5.39 -6.65
CA ARG A 39 1.10 5.31 -6.65
C ARG A 39 0.50 6.72 -6.67
N SER A 40 -0.50 6.92 -7.51
CA SER A 40 -1.26 8.19 -7.56
C SER A 40 -2.34 8.20 -6.46
N PRO A 41 -2.63 9.38 -5.86
CA PRO A 41 -1.97 10.66 -6.09
C PRO A 41 -0.61 10.77 -5.38
N LEU A 42 0.37 11.35 -6.06
CA LEU A 42 1.65 11.68 -5.43
C LEU A 42 1.48 12.96 -4.62
N THR A 43 1.73 12.86 -3.34
CA THR A 43 1.61 14.00 -2.41
C THR A 43 2.96 14.51 -1.94
N HIS A 44 4.00 13.68 -2.06
CA HIS A 44 5.34 14.02 -1.64
C HIS A 44 6.37 13.27 -2.50
N PHE A 45 7.51 13.90 -2.76
CA PHE A 45 8.59 13.30 -3.55
C PHE A 45 9.24 12.04 -2.93
N SER A 46 9.02 11.76 -1.64
CA SER A 46 9.45 10.50 -1.00
C SER A 46 8.63 9.29 -1.41
N GLU A 47 7.55 9.48 -2.16
CA GLU A 47 6.67 8.42 -2.65
C GLU A 47 7.20 7.74 -3.91
N HIS A 48 8.31 8.22 -4.47
CA HIS A 48 9.09 7.48 -5.44
C HIS A 48 9.84 6.34 -4.76
N TYR A 49 9.60 5.12 -5.22
CA TYR A 49 10.24 3.95 -4.63
C TYR A 49 10.90 3.07 -5.69
N PRO A 50 12.20 3.25 -5.93
CA PRO A 50 12.96 2.35 -6.79
C PRO A 50 13.10 0.98 -6.15
N MET A 51 12.82 -0.04 -6.95
CA MET A 51 12.89 -1.44 -6.56
C MET A 51 13.80 -2.20 -7.51
N ASP A 52 14.63 -3.08 -6.95
CA ASP A 52 15.41 -4.03 -7.72
C ASP A 52 14.52 -5.21 -8.10
N LEU A 53 14.50 -5.56 -9.38
CA LEU A 53 13.68 -6.66 -9.88
C LEU A 53 14.44 -7.97 -9.79
N VAL A 54 13.79 -8.97 -9.24
CA VAL A 54 14.35 -10.31 -9.04
C VAL A 54 13.72 -11.29 -10.04
N ASP A 55 14.56 -11.87 -10.88
CA ASP A 55 14.19 -12.93 -11.81
C ASP A 55 15.13 -14.13 -11.61
N ASN A 56 14.68 -15.12 -10.90
CA ASN A 56 15.43 -16.35 -10.66
C ASN A 56 14.50 -17.58 -10.71
N GLU A 57 15.08 -18.76 -10.61
CA GLU A 57 14.32 -20.01 -10.68
C GLU A 57 13.18 -20.07 -9.65
N LYS A 58 13.40 -19.58 -8.43
CA LYS A 58 12.39 -19.60 -7.37
C LYS A 58 11.26 -18.63 -7.66
N THR A 59 11.57 -17.40 -8.10
CA THR A 59 10.53 -16.43 -8.45
C THR A 59 9.71 -16.88 -9.65
N ARG A 60 10.35 -17.45 -10.67
CA ARG A 60 9.67 -18.04 -11.82
C ARG A 60 8.76 -19.20 -11.43
N LYS A 61 9.21 -20.06 -10.53
CA LYS A 61 8.41 -21.20 -10.05
C LYS A 61 7.16 -20.74 -9.29
N TRP A 62 7.29 -19.77 -8.41
CA TRP A 62 6.23 -19.42 -7.46
C TRP A 62 5.36 -18.24 -7.90
N PHE A 63 5.86 -17.37 -8.79
CA PHE A 63 5.19 -16.13 -9.17
C PHE A 63 4.82 -16.04 -10.65
N SER A 64 4.97 -17.12 -11.40
CA SER A 64 4.65 -17.16 -12.85
C SER A 64 3.17 -16.94 -13.17
N TYR A 65 2.28 -17.06 -12.20
CA TYR A 65 0.84 -16.87 -12.36
C TYR A 65 0.42 -15.40 -12.48
N ASP A 66 1.27 -14.48 -12.03
CA ASP A 66 0.98 -13.05 -12.04
C ASP A 66 1.92 -12.35 -13.03
N TYR A 67 1.33 -11.78 -14.09
CA TYR A 67 2.11 -11.16 -15.15
C TYR A 67 2.47 -9.71 -14.86
N SER A 68 1.50 -8.89 -14.42
CA SER A 68 1.63 -7.44 -14.27
C SER A 68 1.67 -6.95 -12.84
N GLY A 69 1.35 -7.81 -11.90
CA GLY A 69 1.37 -7.48 -10.48
C GLY A 69 2.78 -7.34 -9.93
N TYR A 70 2.89 -6.57 -8.85
CA TYR A 70 4.11 -6.43 -8.08
C TYR A 70 4.06 -7.32 -6.86
N ILE A 71 4.90 -8.34 -6.83
CA ILE A 71 5.09 -9.19 -5.67
C ILE A 71 6.27 -8.62 -4.89
N VAL A 72 6.05 -8.27 -3.64
CA VAL A 72 6.97 -7.50 -2.81
C VAL A 72 7.21 -8.16 -1.46
N ASN A 73 8.25 -7.75 -0.75
CA ASN A 73 8.54 -8.21 0.60
C ASN A 73 7.54 -7.56 1.60
N CYS A 74 6.90 -8.38 2.44
CA CYS A 74 5.90 -7.90 3.41
C CYS A 74 6.50 -7.10 4.60
N HIS A 75 7.81 -7.08 4.74
CA HIS A 75 8.52 -6.35 5.80
C HIS A 75 9.16 -5.05 5.30
N ASP A 76 8.85 -4.66 4.08
CA ASP A 76 9.37 -3.45 3.47
C ASP A 76 8.47 -2.23 3.71
N ALA A 77 9.01 -1.05 3.43
CA ALA A 77 8.30 0.23 3.58
C ALA A 77 7.47 0.64 2.35
N HIS A 78 7.31 -0.25 1.35
CA HIS A 78 6.64 0.08 0.10
C HIS A 78 5.21 0.55 0.28
N THR A 79 4.42 -0.04 1.19
CA THR A 79 3.05 0.40 1.44
C THR A 79 2.98 1.86 1.90
N MET A 80 3.91 2.28 2.75
CA MET A 80 3.99 3.68 3.18
C MET A 80 4.43 4.61 2.04
N ARG A 81 5.35 4.15 1.18
CA ARG A 81 5.83 4.91 0.03
C ARG A 81 4.78 5.00 -1.08
N TRP A 82 3.93 4.01 -1.20
CA TRP A 82 2.80 4.00 -2.14
C TRP A 82 1.54 4.60 -1.52
N ALA A 83 1.69 5.71 -0.79
CA ALA A 83 0.57 6.46 -0.20
C ALA A 83 -0.39 5.60 0.63
N GLY A 84 0.16 4.65 1.40
CA GLY A 84 -0.61 3.77 2.28
C GLY A 84 -1.38 2.69 1.54
N SER A 85 -0.83 2.15 0.43
CA SER A 85 -1.44 1.02 -0.29
C SER A 85 -1.67 -0.17 0.64
N ASP A 86 -2.75 -0.91 0.46
CA ASP A 86 -3.19 -2.00 1.33
C ASP A 86 -3.47 -3.34 0.60
N TYR A 87 -3.04 -3.43 -0.66
CA TYR A 87 -3.14 -4.64 -1.50
C TYR A 87 -4.56 -5.02 -1.96
N ASP A 88 -5.44 -4.06 -2.05
CA ASP A 88 -6.81 -4.24 -2.55
C ASP A 88 -6.98 -3.88 -4.04
N TYR A 89 -5.98 -4.23 -4.87
CA TYR A 89 -5.86 -3.88 -6.29
C TYR A 89 -5.42 -2.45 -6.58
N ASP A 90 -4.61 -1.87 -5.71
CA ASP A 90 -3.96 -0.60 -5.97
C ASP A 90 -3.16 -0.61 -7.30
N ILE A 91 -3.34 0.43 -8.09
CA ILE A 91 -2.60 0.57 -9.35
C ILE A 91 -1.28 1.29 -9.09
N ILE A 92 -0.19 0.61 -9.41
CA ILE A 92 1.16 1.13 -9.29
C ILE A 92 1.68 1.51 -10.68
N PHE A 93 2.07 2.77 -10.83
CA PHE A 93 2.85 3.19 -11.99
C PHE A 93 4.30 2.77 -11.81
N SER A 94 4.93 2.31 -12.88
CA SER A 94 6.34 1.94 -12.85
C SER A 94 7.05 2.31 -14.14
N THR A 95 8.33 2.64 -14.01
CA THR A 95 9.17 3.04 -15.13
C THR A 95 10.62 2.61 -14.94
N ASP A 96 11.27 2.19 -16.01
CA ASP A 96 12.69 1.90 -16.08
C ASP A 96 13.52 3.12 -16.49
N ASN A 97 12.90 4.27 -16.66
CA ASN A 97 13.57 5.49 -17.07
C ASN A 97 14.62 5.93 -16.03
N PRO A 98 15.90 6.03 -16.41
CA PRO A 98 16.98 6.36 -15.48
C PRO A 98 16.84 7.76 -14.85
N ASN A 99 16.16 8.69 -15.49
CA ASN A 99 15.91 10.00 -14.91
C ASN A 99 15.00 9.93 -13.69
N PHE A 100 14.02 9.03 -13.68
CA PHE A 100 13.17 8.77 -12.50
C PHE A 100 13.95 8.01 -11.43
N ILE A 101 14.63 6.94 -11.81
CA ILE A 101 15.39 6.10 -10.87
C ILE A 101 16.48 6.89 -10.15
N ASN A 102 17.20 7.75 -10.85
CA ASN A 102 18.36 8.51 -10.35
C ASN A 102 18.00 9.92 -9.87
N GLY A 103 16.90 10.49 -10.34
CA GLY A 103 16.49 11.87 -10.05
C GLY A 103 15.95 12.11 -8.64
N ARG A 104 15.80 11.06 -7.84
CA ARG A 104 15.32 11.15 -6.48
C ARG A 104 16.42 11.50 -5.48
N TYR A 105 16.04 12.08 -4.37
CA TYR A 105 16.97 12.24 -3.24
C TYR A 105 17.15 10.88 -2.54
N PRO A 106 18.38 10.38 -2.40
CA PRO A 106 18.64 9.12 -1.71
C PRO A 106 18.30 9.23 -0.22
N ASN A 107 17.85 8.13 0.36
CA ASN A 107 17.62 7.98 1.81
C ASN A 107 16.56 8.93 2.43
N GLN A 108 15.60 9.37 1.65
CA GLN A 108 14.53 10.18 2.20
C GLN A 108 13.64 9.38 3.15
N ARG A 109 13.33 10.02 4.27
CA ARG A 109 12.32 9.50 5.19
C ARG A 109 10.96 9.55 4.51
N VAL A 110 10.20 8.49 4.69
CA VAL A 110 8.80 8.46 4.24
C VAL A 110 8.00 9.45 5.06
N VAL A 111 7.28 10.33 4.38
CA VAL A 111 6.32 11.23 5.03
C VAL A 111 4.97 10.54 5.01
N THR A 112 4.45 10.21 6.18
CA THR A 112 3.10 9.68 6.31
C THR A 112 2.21 10.72 6.95
N TYR A 113 1.08 11.00 6.30
CA TYR A 113 0.05 11.85 6.88
C TYR A 113 -0.79 11.00 7.84
N GLN A 114 -0.66 11.25 9.13
CA GLN A 114 -1.57 10.66 10.09
C GLN A 114 -2.89 11.43 10.05
N ALA A 115 -3.92 10.82 9.52
CA ALA A 115 -5.27 11.32 9.71
C ALA A 115 -5.58 11.38 11.22
N LYS A 116 -6.14 12.50 11.68
CA LYS A 116 -6.65 12.58 13.06
C LYS A 116 -7.64 11.43 13.25
N LYS A 117 -7.38 10.56 14.23
CA LYS A 117 -8.34 9.52 14.57
C LYS A 117 -9.67 10.18 14.92
N PRO A 118 -10.77 9.76 14.29
CA PRO A 118 -12.08 10.29 14.65
C PRO A 118 -12.33 10.04 16.15
N LYS A 119 -12.91 11.01 16.82
CA LYS A 119 -13.34 10.80 18.21
C LYS A 119 -14.36 9.67 18.21
N LYS A 120 -14.18 8.70 19.10
CA LYS A 120 -15.19 7.66 19.31
C LYS A 120 -16.44 8.34 19.86
N GLU A 121 -17.50 8.34 19.08
CA GLU A 121 -18.81 8.79 19.54
C GLU A 121 -19.43 7.66 20.35
N ILE A 122 -19.95 7.99 21.53
CA ILE A 122 -20.60 7.04 22.42
C ILE A 122 -22.10 7.30 22.35
N PHE A 123 -22.84 6.38 21.75
CA PHE A 123 -24.30 6.46 21.62
C PHE A 123 -24.96 5.81 22.84
N ARG A 124 -25.02 6.54 23.95
CA ARG A 124 -25.67 6.10 25.19
C ARG A 124 -26.62 7.19 25.71
N LYS A 125 -27.77 6.75 26.19
CA LYS A 125 -28.71 7.59 26.93
C LYS A 125 -28.20 7.88 28.34
N GLU A 126 -28.85 8.79 29.04
CA GLU A 126 -28.50 9.14 30.44
C GLU A 126 -28.56 7.93 31.41
N ASP A 127 -29.45 6.97 31.12
CA ASP A 127 -29.55 5.70 31.86
C ASP A 127 -28.46 4.65 31.55
N GLY A 128 -27.54 4.99 30.64
CA GLY A 128 -26.44 4.10 30.21
C GLY A 128 -26.82 3.10 29.13
N THR A 129 -28.08 3.02 28.71
CA THR A 129 -28.52 2.15 27.62
C THR A 129 -28.08 2.67 26.25
N PHE A 130 -27.99 1.77 25.26
CA PHE A 130 -27.62 2.16 23.90
C PHE A 130 -28.70 3.03 23.25
N ASP A 131 -28.28 4.22 22.76
CA ASP A 131 -29.16 5.15 22.04
C ASP A 131 -29.19 4.78 20.55
N ARG A 132 -30.15 3.92 20.21
CA ARG A 132 -30.36 3.43 18.85
C ARG A 132 -30.74 4.54 17.88
N GLU A 133 -31.58 5.47 18.33
CA GLU A 133 -32.05 6.57 17.46
C GLU A 133 -30.92 7.52 17.10
N ALA A 134 -30.09 7.90 18.08
CA ALA A 134 -28.93 8.75 17.82
C ALA A 134 -27.91 8.04 16.90
N PHE A 135 -27.71 6.75 17.11
CA PHE A 135 -26.85 5.93 16.25
C PHE A 135 -27.36 5.86 14.80
N ASP A 136 -28.63 5.51 14.60
CA ASP A 136 -29.25 5.37 13.27
C ASP A 136 -29.26 6.72 12.53
N ARG A 137 -29.51 7.82 13.24
CA ARG A 137 -29.42 9.18 12.68
C ARG A 137 -27.99 9.50 12.22
N LYS A 138 -27.01 9.16 13.03
CA LYS A 138 -25.59 9.38 12.67
C LYS A 138 -25.17 8.51 11.50
N LEU A 139 -25.59 7.25 11.49
CA LEU A 139 -25.31 6.33 10.39
C LEU A 139 -25.88 6.87 9.07
N PHE A 140 -27.15 7.32 9.08
CA PHE A 140 -27.78 7.91 7.90
C PHE A 140 -27.03 9.15 7.40
N VAL A 141 -26.64 10.05 8.31
CA VAL A 141 -25.85 11.24 7.94
C VAL A 141 -24.49 10.86 7.36
N THR A 142 -23.82 9.86 7.95
CA THR A 142 -22.52 9.39 7.48
C THR A 142 -22.62 8.76 6.09
N ASP A 143 -23.61 7.92 5.87
CA ASP A 143 -23.84 7.28 4.58
C ASP A 143 -24.21 8.31 3.50
N THR A 144 -25.12 9.24 3.82
CA THR A 144 -25.50 10.32 2.89
C THR A 144 -24.26 11.19 2.56
N PHE A 145 -23.41 11.44 3.53
CA PHE A 145 -22.18 12.20 3.32
C PHE A 145 -21.15 11.44 2.50
N SER A 146 -21.06 10.12 2.67
CA SER A 146 -20.15 9.29 1.90
C SER A 146 -20.54 9.18 0.43
N PHE A 147 -21.85 9.13 0.12
CA PHE A 147 -22.35 9.15 -1.26
C PHE A 147 -22.22 10.53 -1.94
N GLY A 148 -22.24 11.60 -1.15
CA GLY A 148 -22.05 12.97 -1.64
C GLY A 148 -20.58 13.42 -1.68
N THR A 149 -19.65 12.50 -1.71
CA THR A 149 -18.26 12.78 -1.43
C THR A 149 -17.62 13.86 -2.29
N LYS A 150 -16.93 14.73 -1.59
CA LYS A 150 -16.06 15.77 -2.12
C LYS A 150 -14.82 15.25 -2.89
N ILE A 151 -14.74 13.96 -3.18
CA ILE A 151 -13.61 13.38 -3.97
C ILE A 151 -13.51 14.07 -5.33
N GLY A 152 -14.63 14.50 -5.91
CA GLY A 152 -14.64 15.28 -7.15
C GLY A 152 -14.48 16.80 -6.99
N GLN A 153 -14.38 17.32 -5.77
CA GLN A 153 -14.26 18.77 -5.49
C GLN A 153 -12.83 19.21 -5.15
N ILE A 154 -11.90 18.26 -5.00
CA ILE A 154 -10.48 18.57 -4.89
C ILE A 154 -9.96 18.74 -6.32
N ARG A 155 -10.04 19.96 -6.83
CA ARG A 155 -9.38 20.42 -8.04
C ARG A 155 -8.15 21.23 -7.67
#